data_a6532e3c21558f05bf31b6acad5ccc27
#
_entry.id   a6532e3c21558f05bf31b6acad5ccc27
#
_cell.length_a   1.000
_cell.length_b   1.000
_cell.length_c   1.000
_cell.angle_alpha   90.00
_cell.angle_beta   90.00
_cell.angle_gamma   90.00
#
_symmetry.space_group_name_H-M   'P 1'
#
loop_
_entity.id
_entity.type
_entity.pdbx_description
1 polymer ?
#
loop_
_entity_poly.entity_id
_entity_poly.type
_entity_poly.pdbx_seq_one_letter_code
_entity_poly.pdbx_strand_id
1 'polypeptide(L)'
;MAFMKKKTSIEDKRFYRDVLRLVMPMAVQNLINVGVTSTDVIMLGRVSETALSGVSLANQVYFILSLLYFGLTSGACVLTAQYWGKKDTRTIEKVMGMSFRISIGAGIVFGAAAIFIPQYLMLIFTSDQAVIAEGVAYLRIAGFSYVLSAFTNVYLNIIRSIERVIIATVVYGVSLCANIILNSIFIFGLLGAPA
;
A
#
# COMPACT_ATOMS: atom_id res chain seq x y z
N MET A 1 47.88 -13.94 -6.79
CA MET A 1 46.64 -14.57 -6.27
C MET A 1 46.05 -13.90 -5.04
N ALA A 2 46.81 -13.43 -4.05
CA ALA A 2 46.34 -12.74 -2.84
C ALA A 2 45.72 -11.36 -3.09
N PHE A 3 46.17 -10.60 -4.09
CA PHE A 3 45.69 -9.26 -4.43
C PHE A 3 44.28 -9.27 -5.03
N MET A 4 43.94 -10.30 -5.84
CA MET A 4 42.60 -10.48 -6.39
C MET A 4 41.58 -10.85 -5.30
N LYS A 5 41.98 -11.72 -4.35
CA LYS A 5 41.12 -12.16 -3.24
C LYS A 5 40.75 -10.99 -2.28
N LYS A 6 41.66 -10.05 -2.10
CA LYS A 6 41.42 -8.86 -1.23
C LYS A 6 40.50 -7.82 -1.90
N LYS A 7 40.56 -7.68 -3.23
CA LYS A 7 39.70 -6.77 -4.00
C LYS A 7 38.23 -7.27 -4.01
N THR A 8 38.02 -8.58 -4.24
CA THR A 8 36.70 -9.23 -4.19
C THR A 8 36.06 -9.07 -2.81
N SER A 9 36.81 -9.27 -1.72
CA SER A 9 36.28 -9.15 -0.35
C SER A 9 35.86 -7.70 0.04
N ILE A 10 36.48 -6.67 -0.57
CA ILE A 10 36.11 -5.28 -0.33
C ILE A 10 34.89 -4.89 -1.17
N GLU A 11 34.80 -5.38 -2.39
CA GLU A 11 33.63 -5.23 -3.27
C GLU A 11 32.41 -5.92 -2.68
N ASP A 12 32.55 -7.14 -2.14
CA ASP A 12 31.50 -7.86 -1.42
C ASP A 12 31.01 -7.07 -0.19
N LYS A 13 31.91 -6.54 0.63
CA LYS A 13 31.52 -5.73 1.81
C LYS A 13 30.77 -4.45 1.44
N ARG A 14 31.16 -3.79 0.36
CA ARG A 14 30.45 -2.60 -0.14
C ARG A 14 29.07 -3.00 -0.66
N PHE A 15 28.98 -4.06 -1.46
CA PHE A 15 27.74 -4.58 -1.98
C PHE A 15 26.75 -4.93 -0.86
N TYR A 16 27.16 -5.72 0.13
CA TYR A 16 26.30 -6.06 1.27
C TYR A 16 25.85 -4.83 2.07
N ARG A 17 26.72 -3.87 2.27
CA ARG A 17 26.35 -2.62 2.94
C ARG A 17 25.32 -1.82 2.16
N ASP A 18 25.46 -1.72 0.85
CA ASP A 18 24.56 -0.97 -0.01
C ASP A 18 23.18 -1.71 -0.11
N VAL A 19 23.20 -3.04 -0.20
CA VAL A 19 21.99 -3.87 -0.11
C VAL A 19 21.29 -3.67 1.24
N LEU A 20 22.00 -3.76 2.35
CA LEU A 20 21.41 -3.55 3.68
C LEU A 20 20.84 -2.13 3.84
N ARG A 21 21.50 -1.13 3.31
CA ARG A 21 21.02 0.27 3.35
C ARG A 21 19.68 0.45 2.63
N LEU A 22 19.41 -0.33 1.59
CA LEU A 22 18.14 -0.32 0.86
C LEU A 22 17.11 -1.25 1.51
N VAL A 23 17.51 -2.45 1.90
CA VAL A 23 16.60 -3.50 2.40
C VAL A 23 16.09 -3.18 3.81
N MET A 24 16.95 -2.68 4.70
CA MET A 24 16.55 -2.39 6.09
C MET A 24 15.38 -1.40 6.20
N PRO A 25 15.39 -0.24 5.52
CA PRO A 25 14.22 0.65 5.52
C PRO A 25 12.96 -0.01 4.98
N MET A 26 13.08 -0.84 3.92
CA MET A 26 11.93 -1.57 3.37
C MET A 26 11.38 -2.61 4.34
N ALA A 27 12.25 -3.32 5.04
CA ALA A 27 11.86 -4.30 6.06
C ALA A 27 11.13 -3.61 7.24
N VAL A 28 11.65 -2.46 7.69
CA VAL A 28 10.99 -1.65 8.72
C VAL A 28 9.62 -1.15 8.26
N GLN A 29 9.49 -0.68 7.01
CA GLN A 29 8.20 -0.28 6.44
C GLN A 29 7.19 -1.42 6.46
N ASN A 30 7.59 -2.62 6.04
CA ASN A 30 6.70 -3.78 6.03
C ASN A 30 6.29 -4.17 7.45
N LEU A 31 7.21 -4.12 8.41
CA LEU A 31 6.91 -4.38 9.82
C LEU A 31 5.90 -3.35 10.38
N ILE A 32 6.08 -2.08 10.06
CA ILE A 32 5.15 -1.00 10.40
C ILE A 32 3.77 -1.29 9.81
N ASN A 33 3.68 -1.62 8.53
CA ASN A 33 2.40 -1.92 7.87
C ASN A 33 1.67 -3.10 8.52
N VAL A 34 2.39 -4.18 8.85
CA VAL A 34 1.82 -5.33 9.58
C VAL A 34 1.33 -4.91 10.96
N GLY A 35 2.10 -4.09 11.67
CA GLY A 35 1.71 -3.57 12.98
C GLY A 35 0.42 -2.74 12.92
N VAL A 36 0.30 -1.83 11.95
CA VAL A 36 -0.92 -1.02 11.71
C VAL A 36 -2.12 -1.93 11.45
N THR A 37 -2.00 -2.81 10.47
CA THR A 37 -3.10 -3.72 10.10
C THR A 37 -3.53 -4.60 11.27
N SER A 38 -2.58 -5.11 12.05
CA SER A 38 -2.89 -5.91 13.24
C SER A 38 -3.61 -5.08 14.30
N THR A 39 -3.19 -3.84 14.52
CA THR A 39 -3.84 -2.93 15.47
C THR A 39 -5.27 -2.62 15.02
N ASP A 40 -5.48 -2.30 13.74
CA ASP A 40 -6.81 -2.02 13.18
C ASP A 40 -7.76 -3.21 13.38
N VAL A 41 -7.28 -4.44 13.11
CA VAL A 41 -8.06 -5.68 13.29
C VAL A 41 -8.43 -5.90 14.76
N ILE A 42 -7.48 -5.70 15.69
CA ILE A 42 -7.74 -5.85 17.14
C ILE A 42 -8.73 -4.79 17.63
N MET A 43 -8.59 -3.55 17.17
CA MET A 43 -9.49 -2.46 17.56
C MET A 43 -10.92 -2.71 17.02
N LEU A 44 -11.05 -3.09 15.76
CA LEU A 44 -12.34 -3.36 15.13
C LEU A 44 -13.02 -4.59 15.75
N GLY A 45 -12.27 -5.63 16.10
CA GLY A 45 -12.78 -6.83 16.76
C GLY A 45 -13.35 -6.58 18.17
N ARG A 46 -12.96 -5.49 18.82
CA ARG A 46 -13.55 -5.06 20.10
C ARG A 46 -14.89 -4.35 19.96
N VAL A 47 -15.21 -3.84 18.77
CA VAL A 47 -16.49 -3.16 18.49
C VAL A 47 -17.57 -4.18 18.20
N SER A 48 -17.38 -5.06 17.21
CA SER A 48 -18.34 -6.09 16.82
C SER A 48 -17.70 -7.16 15.93
N GLU A 49 -18.02 -8.43 16.16
CA GLU A 49 -17.62 -9.53 15.28
C GLU A 49 -18.22 -9.41 13.88
N THR A 50 -19.44 -8.90 13.78
CA THR A 50 -20.13 -8.68 12.50
C THR A 50 -19.46 -7.58 11.70
N ALA A 51 -19.10 -6.47 12.35
CA ALA A 51 -18.37 -5.37 11.72
C ALA A 51 -16.97 -5.82 11.25
N LEU A 52 -16.24 -6.57 12.10
CA LEU A 52 -14.94 -7.13 11.72
C LEU A 52 -15.05 -8.04 10.48
N SER A 53 -16.05 -8.93 10.45
CA SER A 53 -16.31 -9.82 9.33
C SER A 53 -16.66 -9.05 8.06
N GLY A 54 -17.55 -8.05 8.17
CA GLY A 54 -17.97 -7.19 7.06
C GLY A 54 -16.80 -6.42 6.44
N VAL A 55 -15.99 -5.78 7.26
CA VAL A 55 -14.80 -5.02 6.81
C VAL A 55 -13.74 -5.96 6.22
N SER A 56 -13.52 -7.12 6.83
CA SER A 56 -12.57 -8.11 6.34
C SER A 56 -12.91 -8.62 4.95
N LEU A 57 -14.19 -8.93 4.70
CA LEU A 57 -14.67 -9.35 3.38
C LEU A 57 -14.66 -8.19 2.37
N ALA A 58 -15.03 -6.98 2.79
CA ALA A 58 -14.97 -5.80 1.95
C ALA A 58 -13.52 -5.49 1.49
N ASN A 59 -12.54 -5.73 2.36
CA ASN A 59 -11.12 -5.57 2.02
C ASN A 59 -10.63 -6.53 0.93
N GLN A 60 -11.34 -7.64 0.63
CA GLN A 60 -11.01 -8.49 -0.51
C GLN A 60 -11.13 -7.74 -1.85
N VAL A 61 -12.05 -6.79 -1.95
CA VAL A 61 -12.19 -5.93 -3.14
C VAL A 61 -10.92 -5.08 -3.32
N TYR A 62 -10.45 -4.46 -2.24
CA TYR A 62 -9.19 -3.71 -2.26
C TYR A 62 -7.98 -4.61 -2.52
N PHE A 63 -7.97 -5.83 -1.99
CA PHE A 63 -6.90 -6.79 -2.23
C PHE A 63 -6.75 -7.12 -3.71
N ILE A 64 -7.86 -7.37 -4.42
CA ILE A 64 -7.84 -7.61 -5.89
C ILE A 64 -7.26 -6.37 -6.62
N LEU A 65 -7.70 -5.18 -6.25
CA LEU A 65 -7.17 -3.93 -6.82
C LEU A 65 -5.67 -3.76 -6.52
N SER A 66 -5.23 -4.12 -5.33
CA SER A 66 -3.82 -4.05 -4.92
C SER A 66 -2.92 -4.99 -5.73
N LEU A 67 -3.42 -6.15 -6.12
CA LEU A 67 -2.71 -7.07 -7.02
C LEU A 67 -2.51 -6.45 -8.41
N LEU A 68 -3.50 -5.72 -8.93
CA LEU A 68 -3.34 -4.97 -10.19
C LEU A 68 -2.27 -3.89 -10.07
N TYR A 69 -2.28 -3.12 -8.98
CA TYR A 69 -1.25 -2.12 -8.70
C TYR A 69 0.13 -2.75 -8.59
N PHE A 70 0.24 -3.87 -7.88
CA PHE A 70 1.49 -4.59 -7.72
C PHE A 70 2.04 -5.09 -9.06
N GLY A 71 1.21 -5.71 -9.90
CA GLY A 71 1.63 -6.18 -11.22
C GLY A 71 2.13 -5.04 -12.12
N LEU A 72 1.36 -3.94 -12.17
CA LEU A 72 1.71 -2.77 -12.98
C LEU A 72 2.99 -2.09 -12.46
N THR A 73 3.08 -1.84 -11.16
CA THR A 73 4.25 -1.16 -10.58
C THR A 73 5.49 -2.02 -10.61
N SER A 74 5.37 -3.36 -10.50
CA SER A 74 6.49 -4.28 -10.64
C SER A 74 7.15 -4.16 -12.01
N GLY A 75 6.35 -4.18 -13.09
CA GLY A 75 6.86 -3.96 -14.44
C GLY A 75 7.47 -2.56 -14.64
N ALA A 76 6.79 -1.53 -14.13
CA ALA A 76 7.27 -0.16 -14.20
C ALA A 76 8.61 0.02 -13.46
N CYS A 77 8.79 -0.60 -12.29
CA CYS A 77 10.01 -0.54 -11.50
C CYS A 77 11.22 -1.14 -12.24
N VAL A 78 11.03 -2.24 -12.96
CA VAL A 78 12.12 -2.83 -13.78
C VAL A 78 12.60 -1.83 -14.83
N LEU A 79 11.66 -1.20 -15.55
CA LEU A 79 11.99 -0.21 -16.57
C LEU A 79 12.65 1.02 -15.96
N THR A 80 12.08 1.57 -14.90
CA THR A 80 12.60 2.78 -14.24
C THR A 80 13.98 2.57 -13.66
N ALA A 81 14.28 1.41 -13.08
CA ALA A 81 15.62 1.08 -12.59
C ALA A 81 16.67 1.00 -13.73
N GLN A 82 16.29 0.42 -14.89
CA GLN A 82 17.18 0.37 -16.05
C GLN A 82 17.48 1.75 -16.63
N TYR A 83 16.45 2.61 -16.75
CA TYR A 83 16.63 3.97 -17.26
C TYR A 83 17.29 4.89 -16.25
N TRP A 84 17.15 4.62 -14.94
CA TRP A 84 17.89 5.31 -13.90
C TRP A 84 19.41 5.08 -14.04
N GLY A 85 19.82 3.83 -14.29
CA GLY A 85 21.22 3.51 -14.57
C GLY A 85 21.79 4.22 -15.82
N LYS A 86 20.93 4.52 -16.81
CA LYS A 86 21.26 5.28 -18.03
C LYS A 86 21.13 6.80 -17.84
N LYS A 87 20.70 7.29 -16.68
CA LYS A 87 20.40 8.70 -16.38
C LYS A 87 19.34 9.33 -17.30
N ASP A 88 18.46 8.51 -17.88
CA ASP A 88 17.36 8.97 -18.74
C ASP A 88 16.09 9.22 -17.90
N THR A 89 16.05 10.37 -17.25
CA THR A 89 14.92 10.81 -16.43
C THR A 89 13.64 11.02 -17.25
N ARG A 90 13.79 11.44 -18.53
CA ARG A 90 12.64 11.69 -19.39
C ARG A 90 11.83 10.41 -19.66
N THR A 91 12.51 9.28 -19.85
CA THR A 91 11.82 7.99 -20.04
C THR A 91 11.20 7.51 -18.72
N ILE A 92 11.85 7.75 -17.57
CA ILE A 92 11.27 7.45 -16.24
C ILE A 92 9.97 8.21 -16.03
N GLU A 93 9.92 9.51 -16.36
CA GLU A 93 8.70 10.33 -16.25
C GLU A 93 7.57 9.80 -17.15
N LYS A 94 7.89 9.35 -18.36
CA LYS A 94 6.89 8.74 -19.26
C LYS A 94 6.34 7.43 -18.70
N VAL A 95 7.19 6.55 -18.20
CA VAL A 95 6.78 5.28 -17.57
C VAL A 95 5.90 5.56 -16.36
N MET A 96 6.30 6.51 -15.51
CA MET A 96 5.52 6.94 -14.35
C MET A 96 4.16 7.51 -14.75
N GLY A 97 4.11 8.40 -15.74
CA GLY A 97 2.87 8.98 -16.25
C GLY A 97 1.92 7.94 -16.83
N MET A 98 2.44 6.94 -17.56
CA MET A 98 1.64 5.84 -18.07
C MET A 98 1.09 4.97 -16.94
N SER A 99 1.93 4.64 -15.95
CA SER A 99 1.54 3.87 -14.78
C SER A 99 0.45 4.58 -13.97
N PHE A 100 0.54 5.90 -13.81
CA PHE A 100 -0.52 6.69 -13.16
C PHE A 100 -1.85 6.60 -13.91
N ARG A 101 -1.85 6.76 -15.22
CA ARG A 101 -3.10 6.72 -16.00
C ARG A 101 -3.81 5.37 -15.86
N ILE A 102 -3.08 4.27 -15.94
CA ILE A 102 -3.63 2.92 -15.81
C ILE A 102 -4.11 2.66 -14.39
N SER A 103 -3.29 2.99 -13.37
CA SER A 103 -3.65 2.77 -11.96
C SER A 103 -4.83 3.62 -11.52
N ILE A 104 -4.87 4.90 -11.91
CA ILE A 104 -6.00 5.79 -11.59
C ILE A 104 -7.26 5.29 -12.29
N GLY A 105 -7.17 4.86 -13.57
CA GLY A 105 -8.30 4.25 -14.27
C GLY A 105 -8.85 3.03 -13.55
N ALA A 106 -7.98 2.11 -13.11
CA ALA A 106 -8.39 0.96 -12.30
C ALA A 106 -9.00 1.40 -10.96
N GLY A 107 -8.37 2.37 -10.27
CA GLY A 107 -8.89 2.93 -9.02
C GLY A 107 -10.28 3.54 -9.16
N ILE A 108 -10.54 4.26 -10.26
CA ILE A 108 -11.86 4.83 -10.57
C ILE A 108 -12.89 3.71 -10.80
N VAL A 109 -12.57 2.69 -11.59
CA VAL A 109 -13.48 1.57 -11.88
C VAL A 109 -13.85 0.82 -10.61
N PHE A 110 -12.85 0.42 -9.81
CA PHE A 110 -13.10 -0.29 -8.55
C PHE A 110 -13.77 0.60 -7.49
N GLY A 111 -13.38 1.88 -7.42
CA GLY A 111 -14.00 2.84 -6.52
C GLY A 111 -15.46 3.09 -6.87
N ALA A 112 -15.78 3.27 -8.17
CA ALA A 112 -17.14 3.38 -8.63
C ALA A 112 -17.97 2.12 -8.32
N ALA A 113 -17.41 0.92 -8.55
CA ALA A 113 -18.07 -0.32 -8.20
C ALA A 113 -18.33 -0.41 -6.68
N ALA A 114 -17.36 -0.04 -5.84
CA ALA A 114 -17.50 -0.04 -4.39
C ALA A 114 -18.55 0.97 -3.88
N ILE A 115 -18.73 2.10 -4.56
CA ILE A 115 -19.69 3.13 -4.17
C ILE A 115 -21.10 2.83 -4.68
N PHE A 116 -21.24 2.46 -5.96
CA PHE A 116 -22.55 2.33 -6.61
C PHE A 116 -23.17 0.93 -6.50
N ILE A 117 -22.36 -0.13 -6.44
CA ILE A 117 -22.84 -1.51 -6.41
C ILE A 117 -22.22 -2.33 -5.26
N PRO A 118 -22.03 -1.77 -4.05
CA PRO A 118 -21.34 -2.47 -2.96
C PRO A 118 -22.06 -3.75 -2.50
N GLN A 119 -23.40 -3.79 -2.57
CA GLN A 119 -24.18 -4.95 -2.21
C GLN A 119 -23.86 -6.17 -3.08
N TYR A 120 -23.73 -5.97 -4.39
CA TYR A 120 -23.38 -7.05 -5.31
C TYR A 120 -21.96 -7.55 -5.08
N LEU A 121 -21.04 -6.64 -4.74
CA LEU A 121 -19.67 -7.01 -4.39
C LEU A 121 -19.62 -7.85 -3.12
N MET A 122 -20.41 -7.50 -2.09
CA MET A 122 -20.46 -8.26 -0.84
C MET A 122 -21.14 -9.61 -1.02
N LEU A 123 -22.19 -9.72 -1.86
CA LEU A 123 -22.88 -10.97 -2.16
C LEU A 123 -21.96 -12.04 -2.80
N ILE A 124 -20.84 -11.64 -3.43
CA ILE A 124 -19.84 -12.58 -3.95
C ILE A 124 -19.15 -13.34 -2.79
N PHE A 125 -19.02 -12.70 -1.63
CA PHE A 125 -18.25 -13.24 -0.52
C PHE A 125 -19.09 -13.85 0.60
N THR A 126 -20.33 -13.38 0.82
CA THR A 126 -21.19 -13.85 1.90
C THR A 126 -22.67 -13.67 1.58
N SER A 127 -23.51 -14.52 2.20
CA SER A 127 -24.97 -14.41 2.17
C SER A 127 -25.56 -13.84 3.47
N ASP A 128 -24.75 -13.59 4.48
CA ASP A 128 -25.19 -13.03 5.75
C ASP A 128 -25.52 -11.55 5.61
N GLN A 129 -26.81 -11.21 5.80
CA GLN A 129 -27.32 -9.86 5.62
C GLN A 129 -26.72 -8.85 6.62
N ALA A 130 -26.41 -9.28 7.84
CA ALA A 130 -25.82 -8.41 8.84
C ALA A 130 -24.36 -8.04 8.45
N VAL A 131 -23.59 -9.02 7.98
CA VAL A 131 -22.23 -8.84 7.49
C VAL A 131 -22.20 -7.98 6.21
N ILE A 132 -23.19 -8.21 5.31
CA ILE A 132 -23.33 -7.40 4.08
C ILE A 132 -23.59 -5.94 4.42
N ALA A 133 -24.47 -5.65 5.37
CA ALA A 133 -24.81 -4.28 5.75
C ALA A 133 -23.56 -3.49 6.21
N GLU A 134 -22.75 -4.08 7.08
CA GLU A 134 -21.48 -3.49 7.56
C GLU A 134 -20.46 -3.33 6.43
N GLY A 135 -20.29 -4.35 5.60
CA GLY A 135 -19.37 -4.28 4.45
C GLY A 135 -19.77 -3.24 3.41
N VAL A 136 -21.07 -3.07 3.16
CA VAL A 136 -21.62 -2.03 2.25
C VAL A 136 -21.34 -0.63 2.80
N ALA A 137 -21.55 -0.40 4.09
CA ALA A 137 -21.26 0.89 4.73
C ALA A 137 -19.77 1.24 4.59
N TYR A 138 -18.91 0.27 4.86
CA TYR A 138 -17.47 0.42 4.71
C TYR A 138 -17.05 0.70 3.25
N LEU A 139 -17.52 -0.11 2.27
CA LEU A 139 -17.13 0.02 0.87
C LEU A 139 -17.48 1.37 0.27
N ARG A 140 -18.63 1.96 0.64
CA ARG A 140 -19.03 3.28 0.16
C ARG A 140 -18.02 4.37 0.52
N ILE A 141 -17.45 4.28 1.71
CA ILE A 141 -16.44 5.24 2.19
C ILE A 141 -15.07 4.88 1.62
N ALA A 142 -14.67 3.62 1.71
CA ALA A 142 -13.37 3.12 1.26
C ALA A 142 -13.17 3.29 -0.26
N GLY A 143 -14.25 3.23 -1.07
CA GLY A 143 -14.18 3.40 -2.52
C GLY A 143 -13.51 4.72 -2.96
N PHE A 144 -13.70 5.80 -2.20
CA PHE A 144 -13.01 7.07 -2.48
C PHE A 144 -11.49 6.98 -2.29
N SER A 145 -11.02 6.16 -1.36
CA SER A 145 -9.59 5.99 -1.09
C SER A 145 -8.86 5.19 -2.18
N TYR A 146 -9.57 4.44 -3.03
CA TYR A 146 -8.95 3.58 -4.06
C TYR A 146 -8.19 4.39 -5.11
N VAL A 147 -8.70 5.55 -5.50
CA VAL A 147 -7.99 6.46 -6.42
C VAL A 147 -6.76 7.06 -5.76
N LEU A 148 -6.85 7.47 -4.49
CA LEU A 148 -5.70 7.99 -3.73
C LEU A 148 -4.62 6.90 -3.56
N SER A 149 -5.06 5.66 -3.31
CA SER A 149 -4.16 4.49 -3.20
C SER A 149 -3.44 4.22 -4.52
N ALA A 150 -4.08 4.42 -5.68
CA ALA A 150 -3.44 4.31 -6.98
C ALA A 150 -2.23 5.25 -7.09
N PHE A 151 -2.45 6.53 -6.75
CA PHE A 151 -1.39 7.53 -6.79
C PHE A 151 -0.24 7.16 -5.85
N THR A 152 -0.55 6.85 -4.60
CA THR A 152 0.45 6.51 -3.59
C THR A 152 1.27 5.28 -3.97
N ASN A 153 0.62 4.20 -4.44
CA ASN A 153 1.30 2.98 -4.84
C ASN A 153 2.27 3.20 -6.00
N VAL A 154 1.84 3.87 -7.07
CA VAL A 154 2.70 4.14 -8.23
C VAL A 154 3.88 5.01 -7.82
N TYR A 155 3.62 6.13 -7.13
CA TYR A 155 4.67 7.06 -6.73
C TYR A 155 5.72 6.42 -5.84
N LEU A 156 5.30 5.74 -4.77
CA LEU A 156 6.23 5.16 -3.80
C LEU A 156 7.04 4.00 -4.39
N ASN A 157 6.44 3.17 -5.26
CA ASN A 157 7.19 2.09 -5.88
C ASN A 157 8.22 2.61 -6.88
N ILE A 158 7.88 3.59 -7.72
CA ILE A 158 8.83 4.18 -8.67
C ILE A 158 9.95 4.92 -7.95
N ILE A 159 9.65 5.68 -6.89
CA ILE A 159 10.67 6.37 -6.08
C ILE A 159 11.64 5.38 -5.45
N ARG A 160 11.18 4.21 -5.02
CA ARG A 160 12.04 3.14 -4.51
C ARG A 160 12.95 2.57 -5.60
N SER A 161 12.45 2.41 -6.83
CA SER A 161 13.23 1.85 -7.95
C SER A 161 14.38 2.76 -8.40
N ILE A 162 14.34 4.05 -8.06
CA ILE A 162 15.40 5.02 -8.28
C ILE A 162 16.23 5.30 -7.01
N GLU A 163 16.28 4.33 -6.11
CA GLU A 163 17.10 4.34 -4.87
C GLU A 163 16.71 5.40 -3.82
N ARG A 164 15.59 6.11 -4.00
CA ARG A 164 15.12 7.11 -3.01
C ARG A 164 14.17 6.49 -1.97
N VAL A 165 14.63 5.43 -1.30
CA VAL A 165 13.83 4.64 -0.35
C VAL A 165 13.43 5.45 0.89
N ILE A 166 14.25 6.40 1.33
CA ILE A 166 14.01 7.21 2.53
C ILE A 166 12.70 7.99 2.44
N ILE A 167 12.37 8.53 1.25
CA ILE A 167 11.11 9.26 1.04
C ILE A 167 9.92 8.37 1.34
N ALA A 168 9.93 7.14 0.81
CA ALA A 168 8.88 6.17 1.06
C ALA A 168 8.79 5.81 2.56
N THR A 169 9.93 5.65 3.25
CA THR A 169 9.96 5.35 4.68
C THR A 169 9.33 6.48 5.51
N VAL A 170 9.64 7.73 5.20
CA VAL A 170 9.07 8.89 5.89
C VAL A 170 7.55 8.96 5.67
N VAL A 171 7.09 8.79 4.43
CA VAL A 171 5.65 8.79 4.12
C VAL A 171 4.91 7.70 4.90
N TYR A 172 5.43 6.47 4.93
CA TYR A 172 4.83 5.39 5.72
C TYR A 172 4.85 5.68 7.23
N GLY A 173 5.94 6.24 7.75
CA GLY A 173 6.05 6.63 9.17
C GLY A 173 5.03 7.68 9.56
N VAL A 174 4.86 8.73 8.76
CA VAL A 174 3.84 9.77 8.98
C VAL A 174 2.43 9.19 8.89
N SER A 175 2.18 8.32 7.88
CA SER A 175 0.89 7.66 7.73
C SER A 175 0.54 6.78 8.92
N LEU A 176 1.53 6.05 9.49
CA LEU A 176 1.34 5.27 10.70
C LEU A 176 0.95 6.15 11.90
N CYS A 177 1.69 7.23 12.13
CA CYS A 177 1.37 8.14 13.23
C CYS A 177 -0.04 8.73 13.08
N ALA A 178 -0.39 9.16 11.87
CA ALA A 178 -1.73 9.68 11.57
C ALA A 178 -2.82 8.61 11.80
N ASN A 179 -2.59 7.36 11.35
CA ASN A 179 -3.52 6.25 11.54
C ASN A 179 -3.76 5.97 13.03
N ILE A 180 -2.69 5.85 13.85
CA ILE A 180 -2.81 5.61 15.30
C ILE A 180 -3.59 6.75 15.97
N ILE A 181 -3.29 8.00 15.64
CA ILE A 181 -3.97 9.17 16.21
C ILE A 181 -5.46 9.18 15.84
N LEU A 182 -5.76 9.00 14.55
CA LEU A 182 -7.15 9.02 14.05
C LEU A 182 -7.96 7.84 14.62
N ASN A 183 -7.40 6.65 14.65
CA ASN A 183 -8.05 5.48 15.26
C ASN A 183 -8.30 5.69 16.75
N SER A 184 -7.34 6.28 17.47
CA SER A 184 -7.53 6.59 18.88
C SER A 184 -8.65 7.61 19.12
N ILE A 185 -8.81 8.57 18.23
CA ILE A 185 -9.87 9.58 18.33
C ILE A 185 -11.24 8.98 17.98
N PHE A 186 -11.34 8.26 16.85
CA PHE A 186 -12.64 7.82 16.33
C PHE A 186 -13.14 6.50 16.93
N ILE A 187 -12.25 5.57 17.28
CA ILE A 187 -12.67 4.27 17.83
C ILE A 187 -12.86 4.34 19.35
N PHE A 188 -12.02 5.11 20.07
CA PHE A 188 -12.15 5.25 21.53
C PHE A 188 -12.90 6.50 21.96
N GLY A 189 -13.42 7.30 21.02
CA GLY A 189 -14.18 8.52 21.35
C GLY A 189 -13.37 9.59 22.06
N LEU A 190 -12.03 9.58 21.93
CA LEU A 190 -11.18 10.64 22.47
C LEU A 190 -11.55 11.98 21.83
N LEU A 191 -11.63 13.04 22.63
CA LEU A 191 -12.03 14.40 22.20
C LEU A 191 -13.53 14.57 21.90
N GLY A 192 -14.43 13.66 22.37
CA GLY A 192 -15.87 13.79 22.21
C GLY A 192 -16.38 13.44 20.81
N ALA A 193 -15.60 12.76 19.99
CA ALA A 193 -16.07 12.17 18.75
C ALA A 193 -17.07 11.05 19.07
N PRO A 194 -18.19 10.92 18.31
CA PRO A 194 -19.10 9.79 18.47
C PRO A 194 -18.33 8.49 18.20
N ALA A 195 -18.28 7.62 19.20
CA ALA A 195 -17.70 6.29 19.10
C ALA A 195 -18.66 5.35 18.38
#